data_bf3ef68ffacfba59cacb99fe0170b82e
#
_entry.id   bf3ef68ffacfba59cacb99fe0170b82e
#
_cell.length_a   1.000
_cell.length_b   1.000
_cell.length_c   1.000
_cell.angle_alpha   90.00
_cell.angle_beta   90.00
_cell.angle_gamma   90.00
#
_symmetry.space_group_name_H-M   'P 1'
#
loop_
_entity.id
_entity.type
_entity.pdbx_description
1 polymer ?
#
loop_
_entity_poly.entity_id
_entity_poly.type
_entity_poly.pdbx_seq_one_letter_code
_entity_poly.pdbx_strand_id
1 'polypeptide(L)'
;MNSIGVYIHIPFCRRKCPYCDFYSINYSAGKADIYTEKVCSSIRYFGESIRRNADTLYFGGGTPGIIGADRLCKMVNEIKENFGFSENPEITVEVNPEKENIDFDKMRKNGINRISIGLQSANDSELKILGRLHNVKQAELCIDRAKSAGFQNISLDLMTSTPTQTKYSLEKSIEFCAKKDVQHISAYILKIEQGTPYYNIRETLDICDEDEQAEMYLFTVEKLKEYGYHQYEISNFCKSGYESKHNLKYWHDEEYIGIGTSAHSFVNGKRFYFPRSFEDFYNLKTVSDGEGGSPEEFIMLALRLSEGLTEKRYKNRFGESIPEVYKNNAAKFSKLGFLEINSDGIRLMPKGFLVSNYIISEILG
;
A
#
# COMPACT_ATOMS: atom_id res chain seq x y z
N MET A 1 20.42 13.96 9.50
CA MET A 1 19.63 14.39 8.31
C MET A 1 18.44 13.47 8.23
N ASN A 2 17.23 14.01 8.07
CA ASN A 2 16.04 13.14 7.92
C ASN A 2 16.15 12.35 6.62
N SER A 3 15.85 11.04 6.67
CA SER A 3 15.76 10.16 5.51
C SER A 3 14.54 10.50 4.65
N ILE A 4 14.40 9.86 3.48
CA ILE A 4 13.24 10.03 2.59
C ILE A 4 12.75 8.66 2.09
N GLY A 5 11.44 8.52 1.92
CA GLY A 5 10.88 7.37 1.20
C GLY A 5 11.05 7.53 -0.32
N VAL A 6 11.31 6.43 -1.02
CA VAL A 6 11.30 6.42 -2.49
C VAL A 6 10.25 5.43 -2.97
N TYR A 7 9.27 5.91 -3.76
CA TYR A 7 8.29 5.10 -4.46
C TYR A 7 8.61 5.07 -5.94
N ILE A 8 8.67 3.89 -6.55
CA ILE A 8 8.83 3.73 -7.99
C ILE A 8 7.58 3.07 -8.56
N HIS A 9 6.86 3.83 -9.40
CA HIS A 9 5.69 3.29 -10.08
C HIS A 9 6.12 2.50 -11.32
N ILE A 10 5.73 1.23 -11.39
CA ILE A 10 5.96 0.36 -12.54
C ILE A 10 4.62 0.10 -13.24
N PRO A 11 4.32 0.80 -14.35
CA PRO A 11 3.00 0.81 -14.97
C PRO A 11 2.75 -0.37 -15.90
N PHE A 12 3.25 -1.56 -15.60
CA PHE A 12 3.13 -2.72 -16.46
C PHE A 12 2.33 -3.85 -15.81
N CYS A 13 1.35 -4.38 -16.53
CA CYS A 13 0.63 -5.60 -16.18
C CYS A 13 0.60 -6.53 -17.40
N ARG A 14 0.52 -7.84 -17.18
CA ARG A 14 0.22 -8.78 -18.25
C ARG A 14 -1.19 -8.56 -18.79
N ARG A 15 -2.14 -8.34 -17.88
CA ARG A 15 -3.54 -8.00 -18.16
C ARG A 15 -4.05 -7.15 -17.00
N LYS A 16 -4.80 -6.10 -17.30
CA LYS A 16 -5.47 -5.28 -16.29
C LYS A 16 -6.67 -6.02 -15.74
N CYS A 17 -6.76 -6.13 -14.42
CA CYS A 17 -7.92 -6.74 -13.75
C CYS A 17 -9.15 -5.83 -13.90
N PRO A 18 -10.38 -6.40 -13.99
CA PRO A 18 -11.59 -5.62 -14.27
C PRO A 18 -12.00 -4.65 -13.16
N TYR A 19 -11.49 -4.81 -11.95
CA TYR A 19 -11.73 -3.92 -10.81
C TYR A 19 -10.65 -2.86 -10.61
N CYS A 20 -9.48 -2.98 -11.27
CA CYS A 20 -8.30 -2.20 -10.93
C CYS A 20 -8.33 -0.80 -11.54
N ASP A 21 -8.19 0.25 -10.71
CA ASP A 21 -8.06 1.65 -11.12
C ASP A 21 -6.61 2.11 -11.28
N PHE A 22 -5.63 1.36 -10.80
CA PHE A 22 -4.24 1.75 -10.92
C PHE A 22 -3.82 1.94 -12.38
N TYR A 23 -3.04 3.00 -12.62
CA TYR A 23 -2.51 3.26 -13.96
C TYR A 23 -1.55 2.14 -14.38
N SER A 24 -1.92 1.44 -15.43
CA SER A 24 -1.08 0.39 -16.01
C SER A 24 -1.39 0.17 -17.48
N ILE A 25 -0.39 -0.32 -18.20
CA ILE A 25 -0.48 -0.74 -19.59
C ILE A 25 -0.01 -2.19 -19.75
N ASN A 26 -0.32 -2.78 -20.90
CA ASN A 26 0.18 -4.12 -21.20
C ASN A 26 1.70 -4.14 -21.28
N TYR A 27 2.31 -5.14 -20.62
CA TYR A 27 3.74 -5.35 -20.61
C TYR A 27 4.32 -5.58 -22.00
N SER A 28 5.46 -4.99 -22.26
CA SER A 28 6.32 -5.23 -23.42
C SER A 28 7.78 -5.04 -22.98
N ALA A 29 8.65 -5.98 -23.30
CA ALA A 29 10.05 -5.93 -22.91
C ALA A 29 10.75 -4.64 -23.36
N GLY A 30 10.58 -4.26 -24.63
CA GLY A 30 11.20 -3.02 -25.16
C GLY A 30 10.68 -1.75 -24.49
N LYS A 31 9.36 -1.68 -24.15
CA LYS A 31 8.83 -0.56 -23.37
C LYS A 31 9.39 -0.54 -21.94
N ALA A 32 9.53 -1.72 -21.32
CA ALA A 32 10.11 -1.83 -19.98
C ALA A 32 11.58 -1.43 -19.95
N ASP A 33 12.36 -1.73 -21.01
CA ASP A 33 13.75 -1.28 -21.13
C ASP A 33 13.85 0.24 -21.15
N ILE A 34 13.11 0.89 -22.06
CA ILE A 34 13.08 2.34 -22.19
C ILE A 34 12.63 2.99 -20.88
N TYR A 35 11.57 2.45 -20.26
CA TYR A 35 11.04 2.95 -19.00
C TYR A 35 12.06 2.85 -17.86
N THR A 36 12.76 1.72 -17.76
CA THR A 36 13.82 1.51 -16.77
C THR A 36 14.93 2.55 -16.90
N GLU A 37 15.40 2.83 -18.12
CA GLU A 37 16.44 3.87 -18.36
C GLU A 37 15.92 5.27 -17.93
N LYS A 38 14.66 5.57 -18.19
CA LYS A 38 14.06 6.86 -17.80
C LYS A 38 13.87 6.97 -16.28
N VAL A 39 13.48 5.88 -15.61
CA VAL A 39 13.44 5.82 -14.14
C VAL A 39 14.84 6.04 -13.56
N CYS A 40 15.86 5.36 -14.08
CA CYS A 40 17.25 5.54 -13.65
C CYS A 40 17.74 6.99 -13.85
N SER A 41 17.40 7.61 -14.97
CA SER A 41 17.73 9.03 -15.20
C SER A 41 17.00 9.97 -14.21
N SER A 42 15.75 9.67 -13.88
CA SER A 42 14.97 10.43 -12.90
C SER A 42 15.53 10.25 -11.47
N ILE A 43 15.99 9.04 -11.13
CA ILE A 43 16.66 8.77 -9.85
C ILE A 43 17.90 9.67 -9.70
N ARG A 44 18.74 9.76 -10.72
CA ARG A 44 19.91 10.65 -10.70
C ARG A 44 19.51 12.11 -10.50
N TYR A 45 18.55 12.59 -11.29
CA TYR A 45 18.07 13.97 -11.21
C TYR A 45 17.54 14.34 -9.79
N PHE A 46 16.69 13.48 -9.20
CA PHE A 46 16.15 13.73 -7.87
C PHE A 46 17.18 13.50 -6.76
N GLY A 47 18.10 12.54 -6.91
CA GLY A 47 19.18 12.30 -5.96
C GLY A 47 20.09 13.51 -5.80
N GLU A 48 20.48 14.15 -6.91
CA GLU A 48 21.27 15.38 -6.90
C GLU A 48 20.54 16.55 -6.22
N SER A 49 19.22 16.66 -6.36
CA SER A 49 18.43 17.75 -5.82
C SER A 49 18.04 17.55 -4.35
N ILE A 50 17.71 16.32 -3.95
CA ILE A 50 17.17 15.98 -2.60
C ILE A 50 18.32 15.78 -1.59
N ARG A 51 19.38 15.08 -1.96
CA ARG A 51 20.59 14.83 -1.13
C ARG A 51 20.28 14.24 0.26
N ARG A 52 19.42 13.23 0.30
CA ARG A 52 18.99 12.52 1.52
C ARG A 52 19.03 11.02 1.28
N ASN A 53 19.39 10.26 2.32
CA ASN A 53 19.39 8.80 2.24
C ASN A 53 17.95 8.26 2.17
N ALA A 54 17.74 7.24 1.33
CA ALA A 54 16.49 6.50 1.30
C ALA A 54 16.43 5.51 2.47
N ASP A 55 15.37 5.57 3.28
CA ASP A 55 15.11 4.57 4.32
C ASP A 55 14.08 3.54 3.89
N THR A 56 13.28 3.87 2.86
CA THR A 56 12.40 2.92 2.20
C THR A 56 12.47 3.09 0.68
N LEU A 57 12.42 1.96 -0.03
CA LEU A 57 12.23 1.91 -1.48
C LEU A 57 11.09 0.95 -1.79
N TYR A 58 10.06 1.42 -2.48
CA TYR A 58 8.87 0.64 -2.79
C TYR A 58 8.62 0.64 -4.30
N PHE A 59 8.64 -0.54 -4.90
CA PHE A 59 8.22 -0.76 -6.29
C PHE A 59 6.76 -1.22 -6.30
N GLY A 60 5.88 -0.36 -6.78
CA GLY A 60 4.44 -0.62 -6.84
C GLY A 60 3.80 -0.21 -8.16
N GLY A 61 2.47 -0.25 -8.21
CA GLY A 61 1.65 0.28 -9.29
C GLY A 61 0.92 -0.78 -10.11
N GLY A 62 1.46 -1.22 -11.24
CA GLY A 62 0.90 -2.33 -12.01
C GLY A 62 1.31 -3.67 -11.41
N THR A 63 2.38 -4.25 -11.91
CA THR A 63 2.97 -5.51 -11.41
C THR A 63 4.49 -5.40 -11.54
N PRO A 64 5.19 -4.79 -10.57
CA PRO A 64 6.64 -4.57 -10.66
C PRO A 64 7.45 -5.82 -10.99
N GLY A 65 7.08 -6.97 -10.43
CA GLY A 65 7.78 -8.23 -10.70
C GLY A 65 7.84 -8.65 -12.17
N ILE A 66 6.92 -8.15 -13.02
CA ILE A 66 6.86 -8.54 -14.45
C ILE A 66 8.03 -8.02 -15.27
N ILE A 67 8.66 -6.91 -14.87
CA ILE A 67 9.79 -6.34 -15.60
C ILE A 67 11.09 -7.13 -15.40
N GLY A 68 11.09 -8.09 -14.45
CA GLY A 68 12.21 -8.98 -14.16
C GLY A 68 13.23 -8.40 -13.18
N ALA A 69 13.96 -9.31 -12.52
CA ALA A 69 14.92 -8.97 -11.47
C ALA A 69 16.06 -8.05 -11.95
N ASP A 70 16.52 -8.20 -13.20
CA ASP A 70 17.62 -7.38 -13.73
C ASP A 70 17.29 -5.88 -13.71
N ARG A 71 16.10 -5.51 -14.18
CA ARG A 71 15.67 -4.11 -14.24
C ARG A 71 15.40 -3.55 -12.84
N LEU A 72 14.78 -4.35 -11.95
CA LEU A 72 14.57 -3.97 -10.57
C LEU A 72 15.90 -3.73 -9.84
N CYS A 73 16.84 -4.67 -9.94
CA CYS A 73 18.16 -4.55 -9.32
C CYS A 73 18.96 -3.36 -9.87
N LYS A 74 18.84 -3.06 -11.18
CA LYS A 74 19.43 -1.87 -11.77
C LYS A 74 18.92 -0.59 -11.08
N MET A 75 17.62 -0.47 -10.88
CA MET A 75 17.04 0.69 -10.19
C MET A 75 17.42 0.75 -8.71
N VAL A 76 17.52 -0.40 -8.01
CA VAL A 76 18.03 -0.46 -6.62
C VAL A 76 19.46 0.09 -6.55
N ASN A 77 20.33 -0.28 -7.50
CA ASN A 77 21.70 0.22 -7.55
C ASN A 77 21.74 1.73 -7.83
N GLU A 78 20.92 2.24 -8.75
CA GLU A 78 20.82 3.68 -9.01
C GLU A 78 20.38 4.46 -7.75
N ILE A 79 19.42 3.94 -6.96
CA ILE A 79 19.06 4.56 -5.67
C ILE A 79 20.24 4.54 -4.71
N LYS A 80 20.94 3.42 -4.60
CA LYS A 80 22.11 3.28 -3.73
C LYS A 80 23.21 4.29 -4.08
N GLU A 81 23.45 4.53 -5.35
CA GLU A 81 24.50 5.43 -5.84
C GLU A 81 24.13 6.91 -5.69
N ASN A 82 22.87 7.27 -5.89
CA ASN A 82 22.45 8.67 -6.00
C ASN A 82 21.74 9.22 -4.74
N PHE A 83 21.04 8.38 -3.97
CA PHE A 83 20.47 8.75 -2.68
C PHE A 83 21.30 8.20 -1.51
N GLY A 84 21.89 7.02 -1.68
CA GLY A 84 22.36 6.20 -0.57
C GLY A 84 21.19 5.54 0.16
N PHE A 85 21.50 4.55 1.01
CA PHE A 85 20.52 3.97 1.91
C PHE A 85 20.84 4.29 3.37
N SER A 86 19.81 4.48 4.17
CA SER A 86 19.92 4.51 5.63
C SER A 86 20.30 3.11 6.15
N GLU A 87 20.63 3.02 7.42
CA GLU A 87 20.84 1.74 8.07
C GLU A 87 19.52 0.92 8.07
N ASN A 88 19.57 -0.34 7.60
CA ASN A 88 18.43 -1.26 7.53
C ASN A 88 17.21 -0.72 6.73
N PRO A 89 17.37 -0.33 5.45
CA PRO A 89 16.28 0.17 4.65
C PRO A 89 15.26 -0.94 4.35
N GLU A 90 13.98 -0.57 4.24
CA GLU A 90 12.97 -1.48 3.69
C GLU A 90 12.93 -1.34 2.16
N ILE A 91 13.18 -2.43 1.43
CA ILE A 91 13.12 -2.45 -0.04
C ILE A 91 12.06 -3.48 -0.45
N THR A 92 10.91 -2.98 -0.90
CA THR A 92 9.71 -3.76 -1.24
C THR A 92 9.52 -3.87 -2.73
N VAL A 93 9.09 -5.04 -3.20
CA VAL A 93 8.62 -5.28 -4.57
C VAL A 93 7.27 -5.98 -4.54
N GLU A 94 6.28 -5.42 -5.26
CA GLU A 94 5.01 -6.09 -5.53
C GLU A 94 5.17 -7.11 -6.66
N VAL A 95 4.58 -8.28 -6.47
CA VAL A 95 4.59 -9.35 -7.47
C VAL A 95 3.21 -10.00 -7.57
N ASN A 96 2.85 -10.48 -8.76
CA ASN A 96 1.72 -11.38 -8.95
C ASN A 96 2.22 -12.82 -9.04
N PRO A 97 1.52 -13.78 -8.43
CA PRO A 97 1.92 -15.20 -8.46
C PRO A 97 1.50 -15.89 -9.77
N GLU A 98 1.88 -15.29 -10.90
CA GLU A 98 1.62 -15.81 -12.23
C GLU A 98 2.65 -16.89 -12.61
N LYS A 99 2.52 -17.47 -13.82
CA LYS A 99 3.40 -18.55 -14.31
C LYS A 99 4.86 -18.13 -14.52
N GLU A 100 5.17 -16.87 -14.34
CA GLU A 100 6.52 -16.35 -14.58
C GLU A 100 7.51 -16.79 -13.52
N ASN A 101 8.73 -17.01 -14.00
CA ASN A 101 9.82 -17.39 -13.13
C ASN A 101 10.45 -16.14 -12.53
N ILE A 102 9.85 -15.61 -11.44
CA ILE A 102 10.42 -14.49 -10.67
C ILE A 102 11.73 -14.98 -10.05
N ASP A 103 12.83 -14.28 -10.32
CA ASP A 103 14.14 -14.59 -9.76
C ASP A 103 14.30 -13.93 -8.37
N PHE A 104 13.68 -14.57 -7.38
CA PHE A 104 13.74 -14.11 -5.99
C PHE A 104 15.16 -14.14 -5.42
N ASP A 105 15.99 -15.11 -5.81
CA ASP A 105 17.39 -15.19 -5.37
C ASP A 105 18.18 -13.95 -5.78
N LYS A 106 18.04 -13.53 -7.03
CA LYS A 106 18.69 -12.33 -7.55
C LYS A 106 18.18 -11.07 -6.85
N MET A 107 16.85 -10.94 -6.66
CA MET A 107 16.26 -9.83 -5.91
C MET A 107 16.84 -9.75 -4.50
N ARG A 108 16.85 -10.88 -3.77
CA ARG A 108 17.33 -10.95 -2.39
C ARG A 108 18.81 -10.59 -2.25
N LYS A 109 19.65 -11.09 -3.17
CA LYS A 109 21.11 -10.80 -3.23
C LYS A 109 21.40 -9.32 -3.50
N ASN A 110 20.48 -8.61 -4.17
CA ASN A 110 20.63 -7.19 -4.47
C ASN A 110 19.92 -6.26 -3.46
N GLY A 111 19.59 -6.77 -2.28
CA GLY A 111 19.11 -5.96 -1.17
C GLY A 111 17.58 -5.83 -1.05
N ILE A 112 16.79 -6.34 -2.01
CA ILE A 112 15.34 -6.40 -1.85
C ILE A 112 15.03 -7.33 -0.68
N ASN A 113 14.28 -6.84 0.33
CA ASN A 113 14.11 -7.57 1.59
C ASN A 113 12.65 -7.76 2.00
N ARG A 114 11.70 -7.18 1.25
CA ARG A 114 10.27 -7.38 1.44
C ARG A 114 9.59 -7.67 0.10
N ILE A 115 8.68 -8.65 0.07
CA ILE A 115 7.86 -8.98 -1.11
C ILE A 115 6.39 -8.84 -0.74
N SER A 116 5.59 -8.14 -1.57
CA SER A 116 4.12 -8.13 -1.49
C SER A 116 3.55 -8.96 -2.64
N ILE A 117 2.76 -9.97 -2.31
CA ILE A 117 2.23 -10.92 -3.29
C ILE A 117 0.72 -10.73 -3.41
N GLY A 118 0.26 -10.35 -4.60
CA GLY A 118 -1.15 -10.15 -4.89
C GLY A 118 -1.93 -11.46 -4.95
N LEU A 119 -2.23 -12.07 -3.80
CA LEU A 119 -3.04 -13.30 -3.68
C LEU A 119 -4.49 -13.04 -4.05
N GLN A 120 -5.10 -12.03 -3.47
CA GLN A 120 -6.48 -11.56 -3.55
C GLN A 120 -7.52 -12.50 -2.92
N SER A 121 -7.45 -13.80 -3.16
CA SER A 121 -8.28 -14.84 -2.54
C SER A 121 -7.57 -16.19 -2.57
N ALA A 122 -7.85 -17.05 -1.62
CA ALA A 122 -7.46 -18.47 -1.66
C ALA A 122 -8.59 -19.37 -2.18
N ASN A 123 -9.43 -18.83 -3.08
CA ASN A 123 -10.51 -19.53 -3.76
C ASN A 123 -10.41 -19.32 -5.27
N ASP A 124 -10.22 -20.39 -6.05
CA ASP A 124 -10.04 -20.31 -7.50
C ASP A 124 -11.26 -19.73 -8.24
N SER A 125 -12.48 -19.92 -7.74
CA SER A 125 -13.67 -19.31 -8.33
C SER A 125 -13.70 -17.79 -8.14
N GLU A 126 -13.33 -17.30 -6.97
CA GLU A 126 -13.21 -15.85 -6.70
C GLU A 126 -12.08 -15.23 -7.52
N LEU A 127 -10.90 -15.90 -7.61
CA LEU A 127 -9.80 -15.46 -8.46
C LEU A 127 -10.20 -15.33 -9.93
N LYS A 128 -11.00 -16.27 -10.44
CA LYS A 128 -11.52 -16.23 -11.82
C LYS A 128 -12.46 -15.04 -12.03
N ILE A 129 -13.36 -14.77 -11.11
CA ILE A 129 -14.27 -13.63 -11.15
C ILE A 129 -13.46 -12.33 -11.12
N LEU A 130 -12.49 -12.21 -10.20
CA LEU A 130 -11.57 -11.08 -10.13
C LEU A 130 -10.68 -10.92 -11.38
N GLY A 131 -10.76 -11.83 -12.34
CA GLY A 131 -9.96 -11.80 -13.56
C GLY A 131 -8.47 -12.07 -13.33
N ARG A 132 -8.11 -12.76 -12.23
CA ARG A 132 -6.71 -13.11 -11.95
C ARG A 132 -6.21 -14.17 -12.92
N LEU A 133 -4.92 -14.11 -13.23
CA LEU A 133 -4.25 -15.04 -14.15
C LEU A 133 -3.62 -16.25 -13.45
N HIS A 134 -3.62 -16.23 -12.13
CA HIS A 134 -3.10 -17.30 -11.28
C HIS A 134 -4.24 -18.03 -10.55
N ASN A 135 -3.92 -19.19 -10.03
CA ASN A 135 -4.74 -19.97 -9.11
C ASN A 135 -4.06 -20.09 -7.75
N VAL A 136 -4.75 -20.65 -6.77
CA VAL A 136 -4.25 -20.83 -5.38
C VAL A 136 -2.95 -21.60 -5.34
N LYS A 137 -2.81 -22.68 -6.12
CA LYS A 137 -1.57 -23.48 -6.17
C LYS A 137 -0.37 -22.67 -6.70
N GLN A 138 -0.58 -21.79 -7.66
CA GLN A 138 0.48 -20.91 -8.17
C GLN A 138 0.89 -19.87 -7.13
N ALA A 139 -0.08 -19.33 -6.37
CA ALA A 139 0.21 -18.43 -5.25
C ALA A 139 1.01 -19.15 -4.16
N GLU A 140 0.63 -20.36 -3.81
CA GLU A 140 1.37 -21.20 -2.86
C GLU A 140 2.82 -21.42 -3.30
N LEU A 141 3.04 -21.83 -4.53
CA LEU A 141 4.39 -22.03 -5.09
C LEU A 141 5.21 -20.72 -5.11
N CYS A 142 4.59 -19.58 -5.40
CA CYS A 142 5.24 -18.28 -5.37
C CYS A 142 5.72 -17.92 -3.96
N ILE A 143 4.89 -18.12 -2.94
CA ILE A 143 5.23 -17.89 -1.53
C ILE A 143 6.39 -18.81 -1.11
N ASP A 144 6.31 -20.10 -1.42
CA ASP A 144 7.32 -21.07 -1.04
C ASP A 144 8.66 -20.78 -1.71
N ARG A 145 8.67 -20.30 -2.95
CA ARG A 145 9.89 -19.86 -3.66
C ARG A 145 10.48 -18.60 -3.05
N ALA A 146 9.65 -17.61 -2.68
CA ALA A 146 10.14 -16.42 -2.00
C ALA A 146 10.79 -16.78 -0.66
N LYS A 147 10.18 -17.67 0.13
CA LYS A 147 10.75 -18.20 1.38
C LYS A 147 12.08 -18.94 1.14
N SER A 148 12.12 -19.81 0.13
CA SER A 148 13.33 -20.57 -0.22
C SER A 148 14.49 -19.67 -0.63
N ALA A 149 14.22 -18.51 -1.23
CA ALA A 149 15.20 -17.48 -1.55
C ALA A 149 15.63 -16.62 -0.33
N GLY A 150 15.10 -16.91 0.87
CA GLY A 150 15.48 -16.27 2.12
C GLY A 150 14.71 -14.98 2.46
N PHE A 151 13.55 -14.73 1.83
CA PHE A 151 12.67 -13.63 2.26
C PHE A 151 11.97 -14.00 3.57
N GLN A 152 12.17 -13.16 4.58
CA GLN A 152 11.56 -13.26 5.92
C GLN A 152 10.47 -12.21 6.16
N ASN A 153 10.25 -11.30 5.21
CA ASN A 153 9.20 -10.30 5.24
C ASN A 153 8.36 -10.44 3.96
N ILE A 154 7.28 -11.20 4.08
CA ILE A 154 6.35 -11.47 2.98
C ILE A 154 4.98 -10.96 3.36
N SER A 155 4.39 -10.14 2.48
CA SER A 155 3.01 -9.67 2.54
C SER A 155 2.14 -10.44 1.56
N LEU A 156 0.91 -10.75 1.95
CA LEU A 156 -0.13 -11.20 1.04
C LEU A 156 -1.26 -10.17 1.00
N ASP A 157 -1.66 -9.81 -0.22
CA ASP A 157 -2.80 -8.93 -0.41
C ASP A 157 -4.06 -9.76 -0.57
N LEU A 158 -5.09 -9.48 0.23
CA LEU A 158 -6.42 -10.06 0.15
C LEU A 158 -7.43 -8.98 -0.26
N MET A 159 -8.44 -9.40 -1.01
CA MET A 159 -9.63 -8.59 -1.25
C MET A 159 -10.81 -9.18 -0.49
N THR A 160 -11.53 -8.32 0.21
CA THR A 160 -12.76 -8.67 0.92
C THR A 160 -13.96 -8.09 0.18
N SER A 161 -15.14 -8.68 0.41
CA SER A 161 -16.39 -8.27 -0.24
C SER A 161 -16.33 -8.34 -1.77
N THR A 162 -15.62 -9.35 -2.28
CA THR A 162 -15.58 -9.60 -3.73
C THR A 162 -16.87 -10.29 -4.20
N PRO A 163 -17.21 -10.22 -5.50
CA PRO A 163 -18.43 -10.86 -5.98
C PRO A 163 -18.49 -12.34 -5.59
N THR A 164 -19.62 -12.78 -5.08
CA THR A 164 -19.91 -14.15 -4.59
C THR A 164 -19.12 -14.58 -3.34
N GLN A 165 -18.29 -13.72 -2.78
CA GLN A 165 -17.52 -14.05 -1.58
C GLN A 165 -18.46 -14.19 -0.35
N THR A 166 -18.20 -15.21 0.44
CA THR A 166 -18.90 -15.46 1.71
C THR A 166 -17.94 -15.34 2.90
N LYS A 167 -18.47 -15.17 4.11
CA LYS A 167 -17.63 -15.23 5.34
C LYS A 167 -16.81 -16.52 5.40
N TYR A 168 -17.38 -17.65 4.96
CA TYR A 168 -16.67 -18.94 4.93
C TYR A 168 -15.49 -18.94 3.96
N SER A 169 -15.67 -18.45 2.71
CA SER A 169 -14.58 -18.39 1.73
C SER A 169 -13.51 -17.36 2.10
N LEU A 170 -13.91 -16.26 2.73
CA LEU A 170 -12.98 -15.28 3.29
C LEU A 170 -12.15 -15.87 4.44
N GLU A 171 -12.80 -16.61 5.38
CA GLU A 171 -12.09 -17.31 6.45
C GLU A 171 -11.05 -18.29 5.91
N LYS A 172 -11.39 -19.05 4.85
CA LYS A 172 -10.43 -19.93 4.17
C LYS A 172 -9.24 -19.19 3.58
N SER A 173 -9.45 -17.99 3.06
CA SER A 173 -8.37 -17.14 2.54
C SER A 173 -7.46 -16.61 3.67
N ILE A 174 -8.04 -16.21 4.80
CA ILE A 174 -7.30 -15.80 6.00
C ILE A 174 -6.52 -17.00 6.58
N GLU A 175 -7.17 -18.16 6.71
CA GLU A 175 -6.55 -19.40 7.17
C GLU A 175 -5.36 -19.81 6.28
N PHE A 176 -5.49 -19.68 4.96
CA PHE A 176 -4.40 -19.91 4.01
C PHE A 176 -3.20 -19.01 4.31
N CYS A 177 -3.42 -17.69 4.48
CA CYS A 177 -2.35 -16.75 4.82
C CYS A 177 -1.66 -17.11 6.13
N ALA A 178 -2.43 -17.46 7.17
CA ALA A 178 -1.91 -17.87 8.47
C ALA A 178 -1.09 -19.16 8.38
N LYS A 179 -1.58 -20.18 7.65
CA LYS A 179 -0.86 -21.44 7.42
C LYS A 179 0.44 -21.25 6.63
N LYS A 180 0.45 -20.29 5.72
CA LYS A 180 1.68 -19.89 5.01
C LYS A 180 2.62 -19.08 5.87
N ASP A 181 2.29 -18.82 7.11
CA ASP A 181 3.14 -18.14 8.10
C ASP A 181 3.84 -16.90 7.54
N VAL A 182 3.06 -16.06 6.85
CA VAL A 182 3.56 -14.77 6.34
C VAL A 182 3.56 -13.71 7.44
N GLN A 183 4.31 -12.64 7.26
CA GLN A 183 4.50 -11.63 8.29
C GLN A 183 3.47 -10.50 8.23
N HIS A 184 2.89 -10.29 7.06
CA HIS A 184 2.01 -9.15 6.79
C HIS A 184 0.85 -9.56 5.89
N ILE A 185 -0.31 -8.96 6.09
CA ILE A 185 -1.51 -9.16 5.27
C ILE A 185 -2.14 -7.80 5.03
N SER A 186 -2.33 -7.45 3.75
CA SER A 186 -3.16 -6.32 3.35
C SER A 186 -4.56 -6.85 3.03
N ALA A 187 -5.61 -6.32 3.66
CA ALA A 187 -6.99 -6.74 3.42
C ALA A 187 -7.83 -5.53 3.00
N TYR A 188 -8.15 -5.46 1.71
CA TYR A 188 -8.86 -4.35 1.10
C TYR A 188 -10.30 -4.72 0.80
N ILE A 189 -11.26 -3.88 1.22
CA ILE A 189 -12.64 -3.98 0.72
C ILE A 189 -12.63 -3.65 -0.77
N LEU A 190 -13.24 -4.51 -1.59
CA LEU A 190 -13.40 -4.23 -3.02
C LEU A 190 -14.22 -2.95 -3.22
N LYS A 191 -13.61 -1.97 -3.86
CA LYS A 191 -14.26 -0.74 -4.26
C LYS A 191 -14.41 -0.70 -5.77
N ILE A 192 -15.60 -0.41 -6.25
CA ILE A 192 -15.87 -0.29 -7.70
C ILE A 192 -15.68 1.15 -8.12
N GLU A 193 -14.53 1.43 -8.73
CA GLU A 193 -14.17 2.77 -9.15
C GLU A 193 -14.67 3.07 -10.56
N GLN A 194 -15.11 4.32 -10.79
CA GLN A 194 -15.51 4.80 -12.11
C GLN A 194 -14.34 4.65 -13.10
N GLY A 195 -14.65 4.24 -14.33
CA GLY A 195 -13.63 4.00 -15.35
C GLY A 195 -13.11 2.56 -15.39
N THR A 196 -13.48 1.71 -14.43
CA THR A 196 -13.14 0.28 -14.45
C THR A 196 -14.20 -0.54 -15.20
N PRO A 197 -13.85 -1.70 -15.79
CA PRO A 197 -14.84 -2.61 -16.36
C PRO A 197 -15.94 -3.02 -15.38
N TYR A 198 -15.63 -3.23 -14.10
CA TYR A 198 -16.62 -3.56 -13.07
C TYR A 198 -17.64 -2.44 -12.88
N TYR A 199 -17.25 -1.19 -12.98
CA TYR A 199 -18.20 -0.07 -12.90
C TYR A 199 -19.32 -0.16 -13.96
N ASN A 200 -18.98 -0.63 -15.16
CA ASN A 200 -19.94 -0.74 -16.26
C ASN A 200 -20.96 -1.86 -16.07
N ILE A 201 -20.64 -2.85 -15.23
CA ILE A 201 -21.50 -4.02 -14.96
C ILE A 201 -21.91 -4.11 -13.49
N ARG A 202 -21.70 -3.07 -12.69
CA ARG A 202 -21.88 -3.10 -11.23
C ARG A 202 -23.26 -3.58 -10.79
N GLU A 203 -24.31 -3.26 -11.56
CA GLU A 203 -25.68 -3.66 -11.28
C GLU A 203 -25.93 -5.18 -11.43
N THR A 204 -24.99 -5.87 -12.08
CA THR A 204 -25.08 -7.33 -12.33
C THR A 204 -24.07 -8.13 -11.50
N LEU A 205 -23.22 -7.44 -10.76
CA LEU A 205 -22.27 -8.10 -9.87
C LEU A 205 -22.96 -8.50 -8.57
N ASP A 206 -22.81 -9.76 -8.21
CA ASP A 206 -23.28 -10.29 -6.93
C ASP A 206 -22.31 -9.87 -5.81
N ILE A 207 -22.45 -8.62 -5.37
CA ILE A 207 -21.64 -8.00 -4.31
C ILE A 207 -22.54 -7.74 -3.13
N CYS A 208 -22.05 -8.07 -1.93
CA CYS A 208 -22.75 -7.79 -0.68
C CYS A 208 -22.99 -6.28 -0.49
N ASP A 209 -24.07 -5.94 0.19
CA ASP A 209 -24.41 -4.56 0.52
C ASP A 209 -23.42 -3.93 1.53
N GLU A 210 -23.63 -2.64 1.87
CA GLU A 210 -22.72 -1.91 2.76
C GLU A 210 -22.69 -2.50 4.18
N ASP A 211 -23.80 -3.01 4.69
CA ASP A 211 -23.88 -3.61 6.03
C ASP A 211 -23.13 -4.96 6.02
N GLU A 212 -23.31 -5.77 5.00
CA GLU A 212 -22.59 -7.02 4.83
C GLU A 212 -21.08 -6.78 4.62
N GLN A 213 -20.68 -5.73 3.87
CA GLN A 213 -19.28 -5.34 3.73
C GLN A 213 -18.68 -4.93 5.07
N ALA A 214 -19.42 -4.18 5.88
CA ALA A 214 -18.99 -3.81 7.22
C ALA A 214 -18.81 -5.04 8.12
N GLU A 215 -19.73 -6.01 8.06
CA GLU A 215 -19.61 -7.27 8.78
C GLU A 215 -18.40 -8.10 8.31
N MET A 216 -18.14 -8.16 7.01
CA MET A 216 -16.98 -8.85 6.42
C MET A 216 -15.67 -8.21 6.89
N TYR A 217 -15.62 -6.88 6.95
CA TYR A 217 -14.45 -6.17 7.46
C TYR A 217 -14.19 -6.46 8.95
N LEU A 218 -15.20 -6.34 9.79
CA LEU A 218 -15.08 -6.63 11.24
C LEU A 218 -14.69 -8.09 11.48
N PHE A 219 -15.28 -9.01 10.72
CA PHE A 219 -14.92 -10.42 10.75
C PHE A 219 -13.44 -10.63 10.38
N THR A 220 -12.94 -9.91 9.34
CA THR A 220 -11.54 -9.97 8.92
C THR A 220 -10.60 -9.51 10.05
N VAL A 221 -10.93 -8.39 10.70
CA VAL A 221 -10.14 -7.86 11.83
C VAL A 221 -10.06 -8.88 12.97
N GLU A 222 -11.21 -9.46 13.35
CA GLU A 222 -11.27 -10.44 14.44
C GLU A 222 -10.49 -11.71 14.09
N LYS A 223 -10.71 -12.27 12.89
CA LYS A 223 -10.02 -13.49 12.45
C LYS A 223 -8.52 -13.32 12.31
N LEU A 224 -8.06 -12.22 11.76
CA LEU A 224 -6.61 -11.95 11.68
C LEU A 224 -5.98 -11.81 13.06
N LYS A 225 -6.70 -11.19 14.01
CA LYS A 225 -6.26 -11.12 15.41
C LYS A 225 -6.16 -12.50 16.07
N GLU A 226 -7.11 -13.42 15.81
CA GLU A 226 -7.06 -14.80 16.30
C GLU A 226 -5.81 -15.54 15.80
N TYR A 227 -5.33 -15.24 14.57
CA TYR A 227 -4.11 -15.78 14.00
C TYR A 227 -2.82 -15.00 14.36
N GLY A 228 -2.90 -14.02 15.28
CA GLY A 228 -1.75 -13.28 15.80
C GLY A 228 -1.30 -12.11 14.93
N TYR A 229 -2.13 -11.66 14.00
CA TYR A 229 -1.91 -10.42 13.25
C TYR A 229 -2.64 -9.26 13.94
N HIS A 230 -1.93 -8.18 14.24
CA HIS A 230 -2.55 -6.96 14.73
C HIS A 230 -2.78 -5.97 13.59
N GLN A 231 -3.92 -5.32 13.62
CA GLN A 231 -4.21 -4.21 12.73
C GLN A 231 -3.35 -3.00 13.13
N TYR A 232 -2.56 -2.44 12.22
CA TYR A 232 -1.77 -1.23 12.52
C TYR A 232 -2.26 0.01 11.77
N GLU A 233 -3.03 -0.18 10.69
CA GLU A 233 -3.76 0.87 9.98
C GLU A 233 -5.03 0.29 9.33
N ILE A 234 -5.82 1.11 8.67
CA ILE A 234 -7.17 0.79 8.20
C ILE A 234 -7.30 -0.51 7.40
N SER A 235 -6.29 -0.88 6.60
CA SER A 235 -6.34 -2.05 5.69
C SER A 235 -5.21 -3.04 5.90
N ASN A 236 -4.23 -2.76 6.78
CA ASN A 236 -3.05 -3.58 6.91
C ASN A 236 -2.88 -4.18 8.31
N PHE A 237 -2.45 -5.43 8.30
CA PHE A 237 -2.29 -6.29 9.47
C PHE A 237 -0.93 -6.97 9.43
N CYS A 238 -0.26 -7.11 10.57
CA CYS A 238 1.03 -7.77 10.60
C CYS A 238 1.32 -8.46 11.94
N LYS A 239 2.35 -9.27 11.96
CA LYS A 239 3.03 -9.69 13.19
C LYS A 239 3.87 -8.52 13.70
N SER A 240 4.09 -8.43 15.01
CA SER A 240 4.85 -7.33 15.63
C SER A 240 6.21 -7.11 14.97
N GLY A 241 6.48 -5.85 14.55
CA GLY A 241 7.74 -5.44 13.91
C GLY A 241 7.78 -5.65 12.40
N TYR A 242 6.66 -6.01 11.77
CA TYR A 242 6.55 -6.19 10.32
C TYR A 242 5.57 -5.21 9.65
N GLU A 243 5.27 -4.10 10.32
CA GLU A 243 4.55 -2.98 9.73
C GLU A 243 5.30 -2.48 8.48
N SER A 244 4.57 -2.22 7.37
CA SER A 244 5.19 -1.65 6.17
C SER A 244 5.71 -0.25 6.45
N LYS A 245 7.03 -0.10 6.55
CA LYS A 245 7.66 1.20 6.85
C LYS A 245 7.34 2.24 5.78
N HIS A 246 7.25 1.81 4.52
CA HIS A 246 6.94 2.72 3.44
C HIS A 246 5.50 3.24 3.52
N ASN A 247 4.51 2.36 3.80
CA ASN A 247 3.10 2.77 3.96
C ASN A 247 2.94 3.68 5.18
N LEU A 248 3.66 3.39 6.27
CA LEU A 248 3.64 4.23 7.46
C LEU A 248 4.12 5.66 7.19
N LYS A 249 5.05 5.89 6.23
CA LYS A 249 5.45 7.25 5.87
C LYS A 249 4.27 8.09 5.38
N TYR A 250 3.39 7.52 4.59
CA TYR A 250 2.19 8.23 4.14
C TYR A 250 1.29 8.60 5.31
N TRP A 251 0.99 7.66 6.19
CA TRP A 251 0.13 7.88 7.35
C TRP A 251 0.77 8.77 8.43
N HIS A 252 2.11 8.84 8.46
CA HIS A 252 2.87 9.69 9.37
C HIS A 252 3.11 11.09 8.80
N ASP A 253 2.60 11.40 7.62
CA ASP A 253 2.88 12.64 6.90
C ASP A 253 4.38 12.91 6.75
N GLU A 254 5.15 11.84 6.50
CA GLU A 254 6.58 11.90 6.24
C GLU A 254 6.86 12.07 4.75
N GLU A 255 7.98 12.70 4.44
CA GLU A 255 8.35 13.00 3.06
C GLU A 255 8.76 11.76 2.25
N TYR A 256 8.32 11.75 1.00
CA TYR A 256 8.66 10.74 0.01
C TYR A 256 8.69 11.33 -1.39
N ILE A 257 9.54 10.75 -2.24
CA ILE A 257 9.59 11.04 -3.67
C ILE A 257 9.01 9.88 -4.47
N GLY A 258 8.05 10.18 -5.33
CA GLY A 258 7.49 9.25 -6.29
C GLY A 258 8.12 9.44 -7.66
N ILE A 259 8.62 8.37 -8.27
CA ILE A 259 9.25 8.34 -9.59
C ILE A 259 8.45 7.41 -10.50
N GLY A 260 8.05 7.91 -11.65
CA GLY A 260 7.28 7.16 -12.64
C GLY A 260 5.91 7.77 -12.92
N THR A 261 5.26 7.29 -13.97
CA THR A 261 3.92 7.75 -14.36
C THR A 261 2.93 7.55 -13.21
N SER A 262 2.07 8.52 -12.95
CA SER A 262 1.06 8.48 -11.86
C SER A 262 1.64 8.45 -10.44
N ALA A 263 2.97 8.59 -10.25
CA ALA A 263 3.57 8.61 -8.93
C ALA A 263 3.39 10.00 -8.28
N HIS A 264 2.94 10.00 -7.02
CA HIS A 264 2.80 11.20 -6.18
C HIS A 264 4.05 11.37 -5.31
N SER A 265 4.27 12.61 -4.86
CA SER A 265 5.41 13.01 -4.02
C SER A 265 4.95 14.00 -2.96
N PHE A 266 5.62 13.94 -1.81
CA PHE A 266 5.57 14.97 -0.77
C PHE A 266 6.99 15.28 -0.35
N VAL A 267 7.51 16.44 -0.75
CA VAL A 267 8.91 16.86 -0.53
C VAL A 267 8.96 18.34 -0.21
N ASN A 268 9.66 18.70 0.87
CA ASN A 268 9.83 20.09 1.33
C ASN A 268 8.51 20.85 1.47
N GLY A 269 7.49 20.19 2.05
CA GLY A 269 6.17 20.76 2.28
C GLY A 269 5.30 20.91 1.02
N LYS A 270 5.73 20.38 -0.13
CA LYS A 270 5.00 20.47 -1.40
C LYS A 270 4.56 19.11 -1.89
N ARG A 271 3.32 19.03 -2.37
CA ARG A 271 2.78 17.85 -3.06
C ARG A 271 2.79 18.07 -4.55
N PHE A 272 3.21 17.05 -5.27
CA PHE A 272 3.17 17.02 -6.75
C PHE A 272 3.11 15.59 -7.24
N TYR A 273 2.73 15.41 -8.50
CA TYR A 273 2.68 14.08 -9.10
C TYR A 273 3.07 14.12 -10.58
N PHE A 274 3.47 12.96 -11.10
CA PHE A 274 3.60 12.75 -12.53
C PHE A 274 2.24 12.37 -13.13
N PRO A 275 1.82 12.98 -14.26
CA PRO A 275 0.60 12.58 -14.95
C PRO A 275 0.60 11.10 -15.37
N ARG A 276 -0.58 10.57 -15.68
CA ARG A 276 -0.75 9.23 -16.28
C ARG A 276 -0.28 9.21 -17.75
N SER A 277 0.96 9.67 -18.00
CA SER A 277 1.54 9.89 -19.34
C SER A 277 3.03 9.54 -19.34
N PHE A 278 3.44 8.68 -20.27
CA PHE A 278 4.86 8.35 -20.48
C PHE A 278 5.66 9.55 -20.98
N GLU A 279 5.07 10.34 -21.87
CA GLU A 279 5.72 11.52 -22.44
C GLU A 279 6.02 12.56 -21.35
N ASP A 280 5.03 12.89 -20.50
CA ASP A 280 5.22 13.83 -19.41
C ASP A 280 6.26 13.33 -18.41
N PHE A 281 6.22 12.03 -18.05
CA PHE A 281 7.23 11.43 -17.17
C PHE A 281 8.64 11.49 -17.80
N TYR A 282 8.77 11.15 -19.08
CA TYR A 282 10.07 11.15 -19.78
C TYR A 282 10.69 12.54 -19.88
N ASN A 283 9.87 13.58 -19.84
CA ASN A 283 10.27 14.98 -19.82
C ASN A 283 10.32 15.58 -18.40
N LEU A 284 10.19 14.76 -17.36
CA LEU A 284 10.16 15.18 -15.93
C LEU A 284 9.09 16.25 -15.63
N LYS A 285 8.00 16.24 -16.38
CA LYS A 285 6.90 17.18 -16.20
C LYS A 285 5.99 16.72 -15.07
N THR A 286 5.96 17.49 -13.99
CA THR A 286 5.12 17.25 -12.84
C THR A 286 3.97 18.25 -12.77
N VAL A 287 2.92 17.89 -12.04
CA VAL A 287 1.78 18.74 -11.73
C VAL A 287 1.80 19.03 -10.22
N SER A 288 1.66 20.28 -9.85
CA SER A 288 1.54 20.66 -8.44
C SER A 288 0.20 20.17 -7.87
N ASP A 289 0.25 19.62 -6.67
CA ASP A 289 -0.92 19.16 -5.90
C ASP A 289 -1.06 19.94 -4.58
N GLY A 290 -0.54 21.16 -4.56
CA GLY A 290 -0.62 22.08 -3.43
C GLY A 290 0.50 21.92 -2.40
N GLU A 291 0.27 22.51 -1.24
CA GLU A 291 1.11 22.37 -0.06
C GLU A 291 0.61 21.21 0.81
N GLY A 292 1.52 20.54 1.50
CA GLY A 292 1.20 19.45 2.42
C GLY A 292 1.79 19.70 3.80
N GLY A 293 1.43 18.82 4.74
CA GLY A 293 1.97 18.87 6.11
C GLY A 293 1.23 19.85 7.04
N SER A 294 -0.01 20.24 6.69
CA SER A 294 -0.85 21.04 7.59
C SER A 294 -1.30 20.22 8.81
N PRO A 295 -1.70 20.87 9.93
CA PRO A 295 -2.28 20.18 11.08
C PRO A 295 -3.48 19.30 10.72
N GLU A 296 -4.37 19.80 9.85
CA GLU A 296 -5.57 19.06 9.41
C GLU A 296 -5.21 17.83 8.61
N GLU A 297 -4.25 17.94 7.68
CA GLU A 297 -3.76 16.80 6.90
C GLU A 297 -3.09 15.78 7.80
N PHE A 298 -2.24 16.21 8.72
CA PHE A 298 -1.61 15.33 9.71
C PHE A 298 -2.65 14.57 10.55
N ILE A 299 -3.70 15.25 11.03
CA ILE A 299 -4.81 14.62 11.77
C ILE A 299 -5.55 13.60 10.91
N MET A 300 -5.87 13.98 9.67
CA MET A 300 -6.56 13.11 8.72
C MET A 300 -5.79 11.82 8.47
N LEU A 301 -4.48 11.90 8.28
CA LEU A 301 -3.61 10.75 8.05
C LEU A 301 -3.40 9.93 9.32
N ALA A 302 -3.13 10.57 10.45
CA ALA A 302 -2.91 9.89 11.73
C ALA A 302 -4.13 9.07 12.19
N LEU A 303 -5.34 9.55 11.93
CA LEU A 303 -6.58 8.82 12.27
C LEU A 303 -6.82 7.58 11.38
N ARG A 304 -5.99 7.30 10.38
CA ARG A 304 -5.98 6.03 9.64
C ARG A 304 -5.16 4.94 10.33
N LEU A 305 -4.35 5.31 11.31
CA LEU A 305 -3.53 4.39 12.10
C LEU A 305 -4.31 3.87 13.32
N SER A 306 -4.04 2.63 13.73
CA SER A 306 -4.59 2.08 14.97
C SER A 306 -4.04 2.76 16.22
N GLU A 307 -2.85 3.35 16.16
CA GLU A 307 -2.34 4.22 17.23
C GLU A 307 -3.09 5.57 17.28
N GLY A 308 -3.64 6.01 16.14
CA GLY A 308 -4.38 7.26 16.01
C GLY A 308 -3.53 8.52 16.05
N LEU A 309 -4.20 9.63 16.32
CA LEU A 309 -3.62 10.95 16.55
C LEU A 309 -3.10 11.03 17.98
N THR A 310 -1.78 10.98 18.18
CA THR A 310 -1.17 11.01 19.53
C THR A 310 -0.64 12.38 19.90
N GLU A 311 -0.81 12.80 21.17
CA GLU A 311 -0.27 14.04 21.71
C GLU A 311 1.24 14.17 21.46
N LYS A 312 1.98 13.09 21.67
CA LYS A 312 3.43 13.05 21.46
C LYS A 312 3.82 13.40 20.03
N ARG A 313 3.16 12.77 19.03
CA ARG A 313 3.49 13.00 17.62
C ARG A 313 3.06 14.38 17.17
N TYR A 314 1.85 14.81 17.56
CA TYR A 314 1.35 16.14 17.23
C TYR A 314 2.26 17.24 17.80
N LYS A 315 2.64 17.13 19.08
CA LYS A 315 3.55 18.08 19.72
C LYS A 315 4.94 18.09 19.10
N ASN A 316 5.46 16.91 18.72
CA ASN A 316 6.76 16.83 18.03
C ASN A 316 6.72 17.49 16.64
N ARG A 317 5.60 17.48 15.96
CA ARG A 317 5.43 18.02 14.61
C ARG A 317 5.17 19.54 14.63
N PHE A 318 4.30 19.99 15.53
CA PHE A 318 3.77 21.38 15.54
C PHE A 318 4.21 22.22 16.74
N GLY A 319 4.85 21.63 17.75
CA GLY A 319 5.31 22.34 18.95
C GLY A 319 4.22 22.57 20.00
N GLU A 320 2.98 22.17 19.76
CA GLU A 320 1.82 22.38 20.63
C GLU A 320 1.03 21.08 20.84
N SER A 321 0.14 21.07 21.83
CA SER A 321 -0.80 19.95 22.07
C SER A 321 -1.93 19.94 21.06
N ILE A 322 -2.57 18.77 20.88
CA ILE A 322 -3.77 18.63 20.05
C ILE A 322 -4.82 19.65 20.53
N PRO A 323 -5.31 20.54 19.65
CA PRO A 323 -6.33 21.52 20.01
C PRO A 323 -7.60 20.87 20.58
N GLU A 324 -8.09 21.41 21.71
CA GLU A 324 -9.28 20.87 22.40
C GLU A 324 -10.53 20.81 21.52
N VAL A 325 -10.64 21.66 20.50
CA VAL A 325 -11.76 21.64 19.56
C VAL A 325 -11.91 20.26 18.89
N TYR A 326 -10.80 19.62 18.50
CA TYR A 326 -10.82 18.32 17.85
C TYR A 326 -11.27 17.20 18.82
N LYS A 327 -10.85 17.26 20.10
CA LYS A 327 -11.32 16.33 21.14
C LYS A 327 -12.81 16.51 21.42
N ASN A 328 -13.28 17.76 21.47
CA ASN A 328 -14.68 18.08 21.68
C ASN A 328 -15.54 17.58 20.50
N ASN A 329 -15.12 17.80 19.26
CA ASN A 329 -15.79 17.30 18.07
C ASN A 329 -15.84 15.74 18.04
N ALA A 330 -14.77 15.10 18.49
CA ALA A 330 -14.66 13.63 18.56
C ALA A 330 -15.57 13.03 19.66
N ALA A 331 -15.93 13.77 20.70
CA ALA A 331 -16.60 13.23 21.89
C ALA A 331 -17.93 12.50 21.59
N LYS A 332 -18.70 12.96 20.60
CA LYS A 332 -19.95 12.29 20.20
C LYS A 332 -19.70 10.88 19.65
N PHE A 333 -18.62 10.67 18.90
CA PHE A 333 -18.27 9.38 18.32
C PHE A 333 -17.66 8.42 19.35
N SER A 334 -16.98 8.95 20.37
CA SER A 334 -16.49 8.16 21.49
C SER A 334 -17.65 7.52 22.28
N LYS A 335 -18.73 8.29 22.55
CA LYS A 335 -19.94 7.78 23.20
C LYS A 335 -20.64 6.67 22.39
N LEU A 336 -20.47 6.66 21.08
CA LEU A 336 -21.03 5.64 20.17
C LEU A 336 -20.08 4.44 19.95
N GLY A 337 -18.88 4.46 20.53
CA GLY A 337 -17.89 3.38 20.45
C GLY A 337 -17.14 3.30 19.11
N PHE A 338 -17.12 4.38 18.32
CA PHE A 338 -16.35 4.44 17.07
C PHE A 338 -14.90 4.84 17.27
N LEU A 339 -14.57 5.53 18.35
CA LEU A 339 -13.24 5.97 18.69
C LEU A 339 -13.04 6.05 20.20
N GLU A 340 -11.80 6.13 20.62
CA GLU A 340 -11.39 6.39 22.00
C GLU A 340 -10.68 7.72 22.09
N ILE A 341 -10.95 8.47 23.19
CA ILE A 341 -10.24 9.68 23.58
C ILE A 341 -9.64 9.41 24.95
N ASN A 342 -8.35 9.59 25.09
CA ASN A 342 -7.65 9.44 26.35
C ASN A 342 -6.52 10.47 26.46
N SER A 343 -5.63 10.36 27.49
CA SER A 343 -4.49 11.25 27.68
C SER A 343 -3.50 11.22 26.53
N ASP A 344 -3.44 10.11 25.78
CA ASP A 344 -2.49 9.91 24.68
C ASP A 344 -3.00 10.52 23.36
N GLY A 345 -4.32 10.76 23.23
CA GLY A 345 -4.90 11.37 22.04
C GLY A 345 -6.25 10.79 21.63
N ILE A 346 -6.45 10.65 20.31
CA ILE A 346 -7.69 10.17 19.66
C ILE A 346 -7.34 9.00 18.75
N ARG A 347 -8.01 7.86 18.88
CA ARG A 347 -7.82 6.72 17.98
C ARG A 347 -9.15 6.12 17.52
N LEU A 348 -9.25 5.74 16.27
CA LEU A 348 -10.42 5.01 15.77
C LEU A 348 -10.39 3.55 16.22
N MET A 349 -11.56 3.04 16.56
CA MET A 349 -11.81 1.62 16.76
C MET A 349 -12.12 0.94 15.41
N PRO A 350 -12.07 -0.40 15.29
CA PRO A 350 -12.38 -1.05 14.02
C PRO A 350 -13.70 -0.62 13.37
N LYS A 351 -14.77 -0.40 14.16
CA LYS A 351 -16.03 0.18 13.65
C LYS A 351 -15.87 1.60 13.12
N GLY A 352 -14.98 2.38 13.72
CA GLY A 352 -14.70 3.75 13.30
C GLY A 352 -13.98 3.82 11.95
N PHE A 353 -13.13 2.83 11.63
CA PHE A 353 -12.47 2.79 10.32
C PHE A 353 -13.45 2.67 9.15
N LEU A 354 -14.57 1.96 9.33
CA LEU A 354 -15.62 1.81 8.30
C LEU A 354 -16.22 3.14 7.86
N VAL A 355 -16.37 4.08 8.79
CA VAL A 355 -16.94 5.41 8.55
C VAL A 355 -15.95 6.53 8.80
N SER A 356 -14.66 6.21 8.67
CA SER A 356 -13.57 7.11 9.03
C SER A 356 -13.57 8.44 8.28
N ASN A 357 -13.95 8.46 6.99
CA ASN A 357 -14.05 9.71 6.23
C ASN A 357 -15.04 10.70 6.89
N TYR A 358 -16.20 10.20 7.28
CA TYR A 358 -17.22 11.00 7.95
C TYR A 358 -16.74 11.47 9.32
N ILE A 359 -16.19 10.56 10.13
CA ILE A 359 -15.71 10.91 11.48
C ILE A 359 -14.60 11.96 11.40
N ILE A 360 -13.64 11.78 10.49
CA ILE A 360 -12.51 12.70 10.30
C ILE A 360 -13.01 14.07 9.85
N SER A 361 -13.94 14.14 8.90
CA SER A 361 -14.55 15.39 8.45
C SER A 361 -15.22 16.15 9.62
N GLU A 362 -15.98 15.44 10.46
CA GLU A 362 -16.66 16.03 11.62
C GLU A 362 -15.68 16.46 12.74
N ILE A 363 -14.54 15.78 12.86
CA ILE A 363 -13.49 16.18 13.82
C ILE A 363 -12.82 17.49 13.36
N LEU A 364 -12.56 17.59 12.07
CA LEU A 364 -11.87 18.74 11.49
C LEU A 364 -12.78 19.99 11.38
N GLY A 365 -14.08 19.84 11.21
CA GLY A 365 -15.10 20.92 11.16
C GLY A 365 -15.54 21.25 9.76
#